data_90c90873e8294e1596f85e3b38a1ecef
#
_entry.id   90c90873e8294e1596f85e3b38a1ecef
#
_cell.length_a   1.000
_cell.length_b   1.000
_cell.length_c   1.000
_cell.angle_alpha   90.00
_cell.angle_beta   90.00
_cell.angle_gamma   90.00
#
_symmetry.space_group_name_H-M   'P 1'
#
loop_
_entity.id
_entity.type
_entity.pdbx_description
1 polymer ?
#
loop_
_entity_poly.entity_id
_entity_poly.type
_entity_poly.pdbx_seq_one_letter_code
_entity_poly.pdbx_strand_id
1 'polypeptide(L)'
;MNAFNKANDQEETLYEAVLEEISSGRLEAGQRLKVSELATRFGVSTSPIREVLRLLQGEGFVEIHPNRGAVVKQGDANTIQNIFEVLQLLEPYFVSWFADYAQPEMIEEMEEIQRKIEEVPSGNLIEFRKLDFEFHWAICRRHYNQVAADLWKKLRKALNVHGAKLRISPVRYQTIMEEHQELLEAFRTHDAVRAEAAINKHVAGSFTQMSQQMRALGL
;
A
#
# COMPACT_ATOMS: atom_id res chain seq x y z
N MET A 1 2.69 -31.24 -10.13
CA MET A 1 2.85 -29.98 -9.38
C MET A 1 3.87 -30.24 -8.28
N ASN A 2 5.09 -29.71 -8.42
CA ASN A 2 6.25 -30.05 -7.57
C ASN A 2 6.12 -29.47 -6.15
N ALA A 3 6.62 -30.22 -5.15
CA ALA A 3 6.67 -29.78 -3.74
C ALA A 3 7.38 -28.43 -3.55
N PHE A 4 8.29 -28.08 -4.46
CA PHE A 4 9.00 -26.79 -4.50
C PHE A 4 8.06 -25.61 -4.78
N ASN A 5 7.08 -25.74 -5.67
CA ASN A 5 6.10 -24.69 -5.94
C ASN A 5 5.16 -24.46 -4.75
N LYS A 6 4.74 -25.55 -4.06
CA LYS A 6 3.87 -25.42 -2.87
C LYS A 6 4.55 -24.73 -1.69
N ALA A 7 5.86 -24.93 -1.51
CA ALA A 7 6.59 -24.27 -0.42
C ALA A 7 6.74 -22.75 -0.71
N ASN A 8 7.02 -22.37 -1.96
CA ASN A 8 7.14 -20.98 -2.39
C ASN A 8 5.79 -20.24 -2.29
N ASP A 9 4.69 -20.87 -2.72
CA ASP A 9 3.34 -20.32 -2.61
C ASP A 9 2.92 -20.11 -1.13
N GLN A 10 3.33 -21.01 -0.23
CA GLN A 10 3.06 -20.88 1.20
C GLN A 10 3.91 -19.79 1.87
N GLU A 11 5.17 -19.62 1.48
CA GLU A 11 6.02 -18.55 1.97
C GLU A 11 5.55 -17.17 1.50
N GLU A 12 5.15 -17.04 0.24
CA GLU A 12 4.59 -15.80 -0.30
C GLU A 12 3.28 -15.43 0.41
N THR A 13 2.39 -16.39 0.62
CA THR A 13 1.13 -16.19 1.36
C THR A 13 1.39 -15.77 2.82
N LEU A 14 2.38 -16.38 3.49
CA LEU A 14 2.75 -16.04 4.86
C LEU A 14 3.40 -14.65 4.95
N TYR A 15 4.28 -14.33 4.00
CA TYR A 15 4.90 -13.00 3.91
C TYR A 15 3.83 -11.92 3.77
N GLU A 16 2.88 -12.09 2.84
CA GLU A 16 1.79 -11.12 2.64
C GLU A 16 0.92 -10.98 3.91
N ALA A 17 0.61 -12.09 4.58
CA ALA A 17 -0.17 -12.06 5.82
C ALA A 17 0.55 -11.32 6.95
N VAL A 18 1.86 -11.52 7.14
CA VAL A 18 2.64 -10.80 8.16
C VAL A 18 2.77 -9.33 7.80
N LEU A 19 3.01 -9.02 6.53
CA LEU A 19 3.11 -7.64 6.04
C LEU A 19 1.78 -6.89 6.22
N GLU A 20 0.65 -7.54 5.96
CA GLU A 20 -0.68 -6.97 6.20
C GLU A 20 -0.91 -6.64 7.68
N GLU A 21 -0.47 -7.52 8.60
CA GLU A 21 -0.55 -7.26 10.04
C GLU A 21 0.26 -6.02 10.45
N ILE A 22 1.43 -5.80 9.81
CA ILE A 22 2.27 -4.62 10.05
C ILE A 22 1.62 -3.37 9.43
N SER A 23 1.22 -3.44 8.17
CA SER A 23 0.67 -2.29 7.43
C SER A 23 -0.69 -1.83 7.97
N SER A 24 -1.48 -2.76 8.53
CA SER A 24 -2.73 -2.43 9.22
C SER A 24 -2.54 -1.91 10.63
N GLY A 25 -1.32 -2.00 11.19
CA GLY A 25 -1.03 -1.62 12.56
C GLY A 25 -1.46 -2.65 13.61
N ARG A 26 -1.87 -3.86 13.22
CA ARG A 26 -2.11 -4.97 14.16
C ARG A 26 -0.81 -5.49 14.78
N LEU A 27 0.31 -5.38 14.05
CA LEU A 27 1.67 -5.44 14.58
C LEU A 27 2.22 -4.01 14.56
N GLU A 28 2.29 -3.38 15.71
CA GLU A 28 2.56 -1.95 15.83
C GLU A 28 4.03 -1.60 15.57
N ALA A 29 4.29 -0.40 15.06
CA ALA A 29 5.64 0.15 14.96
C ALA A 29 6.30 0.23 16.36
N GLY A 30 7.51 -0.30 16.46
CA GLY A 30 8.24 -0.47 17.72
C GLY A 30 7.90 -1.76 18.47
N GLN A 31 6.88 -2.51 18.03
CA GLN A 31 6.53 -3.78 18.64
C GLN A 31 7.59 -4.84 18.39
N ARG A 32 7.91 -5.57 19.46
CA ARG A 32 8.80 -6.74 19.40
C ARG A 32 8.02 -7.95 18.87
N LEU A 33 8.55 -8.56 17.82
CA LEU A 33 8.02 -9.75 17.17
C LEU A 33 8.81 -10.98 17.64
N LYS A 34 8.16 -11.86 18.40
CA LYS A 34 8.75 -13.13 18.79
C LYS A 34 8.37 -14.21 17.78
N VAL A 35 9.37 -14.91 17.27
CA VAL A 35 9.19 -15.95 16.24
C VAL A 35 8.18 -17.02 16.68
N SER A 36 8.22 -17.44 17.95
CA SER A 36 7.29 -18.45 18.48
C SER A 36 5.84 -17.96 18.54
N GLU A 37 5.62 -16.67 18.90
CA GLU A 37 4.28 -16.08 18.95
C GLU A 37 3.69 -15.95 17.54
N LEU A 38 4.49 -15.50 16.56
CA LEU A 38 4.06 -15.44 15.16
C LEU A 38 3.80 -16.84 14.59
N ALA A 39 4.66 -17.83 14.90
CA ALA A 39 4.46 -19.21 14.46
C ALA A 39 3.12 -19.78 14.97
N THR A 40 2.79 -19.54 16.23
CA THR A 40 1.49 -19.93 16.80
C THR A 40 0.34 -19.18 16.15
N ARG A 41 0.46 -17.86 15.96
CA ARG A 41 -0.58 -17.01 15.39
C ARG A 41 -0.94 -17.40 13.94
N PHE A 42 0.05 -17.73 13.13
CA PHE A 42 -0.13 -18.12 11.74
C PHE A 42 -0.25 -19.63 11.50
N GLY A 43 -0.16 -20.46 12.57
CA GLY A 43 -0.33 -21.92 12.46
C GLY A 43 0.80 -22.61 11.70
N VAL A 44 2.02 -22.07 11.75
CA VAL A 44 3.20 -22.58 11.03
C VAL A 44 4.35 -22.89 12.00
N SER A 45 5.40 -23.55 11.51
CA SER A 45 6.63 -23.74 12.29
C SER A 45 7.45 -22.44 12.36
N THR A 46 8.50 -22.42 13.21
CA THR A 46 9.33 -21.23 13.39
C THR A 46 10.26 -20.95 12.20
N SER A 47 10.52 -21.93 11.33
CA SER A 47 11.42 -21.76 10.19
C SER A 47 10.86 -20.77 9.15
N PRO A 48 9.64 -20.95 8.57
CA PRO A 48 9.09 -20.01 7.62
C PRO A 48 8.92 -18.59 8.20
N ILE A 49 8.59 -18.45 9.49
CA ILE A 49 8.55 -17.13 10.15
C ILE A 49 9.93 -16.44 10.11
N ARG A 50 11.02 -17.19 10.33
CA ARG A 50 12.36 -16.60 10.26
C ARG A 50 12.71 -16.12 8.85
N GLU A 51 12.32 -16.87 7.82
CA GLU A 51 12.54 -16.46 6.42
C GLU A 51 11.72 -15.20 6.08
N VAL A 52 10.44 -15.18 6.44
CA VAL A 52 9.59 -13.99 6.26
C VAL A 52 10.17 -12.76 6.97
N LEU A 53 10.64 -12.91 8.22
CA LEU A 53 11.26 -11.79 8.94
C LEU A 53 12.56 -11.32 8.27
N ARG A 54 13.35 -12.21 7.65
CA ARG A 54 14.53 -11.81 6.88
C ARG A 54 14.17 -11.04 5.60
N LEU A 55 13.13 -11.47 4.89
CA LEU A 55 12.61 -10.73 3.73
C LEU A 55 12.14 -9.33 4.14
N LEU A 56 11.33 -9.24 5.19
CA LEU A 56 10.86 -7.96 5.74
C LEU A 56 12.00 -7.07 6.25
N GLN A 57 13.09 -7.65 6.77
CA GLN A 57 14.30 -6.91 7.13
C GLN A 57 15.01 -6.38 5.90
N GLY A 58 15.14 -7.19 4.84
CA GLY A 58 15.75 -6.78 3.57
C GLY A 58 14.99 -5.60 2.92
N GLU A 59 13.68 -5.53 3.14
CA GLU A 59 12.80 -4.44 2.68
C GLU A 59 12.70 -3.27 3.66
N GLY A 60 13.33 -3.39 4.84
CA GLY A 60 13.38 -2.31 5.83
C GLY A 60 12.15 -2.19 6.74
N PHE A 61 11.25 -3.16 6.76
CA PHE A 61 10.03 -3.13 7.58
C PHE A 61 10.24 -3.59 9.01
N VAL A 62 11.23 -4.45 9.23
CA VAL A 62 11.60 -4.90 10.57
C VAL A 62 13.11 -4.81 10.78
N GLU A 63 13.55 -4.82 12.03
CA GLU A 63 14.95 -4.96 12.41
C GLU A 63 15.10 -6.23 13.24
N ILE A 64 15.97 -7.16 12.80
CA ILE A 64 16.23 -8.40 13.52
C ILE A 64 17.38 -8.19 14.49
N HIS A 65 17.13 -8.48 15.77
CA HIS A 65 18.14 -8.44 16.81
C HIS A 65 18.58 -9.87 17.16
N PRO A 66 19.89 -10.20 17.19
CA PRO A 66 20.37 -11.52 17.56
C PRO A 66 19.82 -11.96 18.92
N ASN A 67 19.25 -13.16 18.97
CA ASN A 67 18.63 -13.77 20.17
C ASN A 67 17.46 -13.00 20.81
N ARG A 68 16.96 -11.92 20.15
CA ARG A 68 15.89 -11.07 20.70
C ARG A 68 14.64 -11.01 19.81
N GLY A 69 14.64 -11.69 18.64
CA GLY A 69 13.54 -11.61 17.67
C GLY A 69 13.69 -10.41 16.75
N ALA A 70 12.59 -9.92 16.22
CA ALA A 70 12.55 -8.73 15.35
C ALA A 70 11.76 -7.60 16.03
N VAL A 71 11.92 -6.38 15.53
CA VAL A 71 11.13 -5.20 15.92
C VAL A 71 10.60 -4.55 14.66
N VAL A 72 9.31 -4.21 14.64
CA VAL A 72 8.70 -3.44 13.53
C VAL A 72 9.31 -2.05 13.50
N LYS A 73 9.87 -1.66 12.36
CA LYS A 73 10.48 -0.33 12.23
C LYS A 73 9.39 0.75 12.23
N GLN A 74 9.70 1.85 12.88
CA GLN A 74 8.90 3.05 12.79
C GLN A 74 9.26 3.80 11.50
N GLY A 75 8.25 4.29 10.78
CA GLY A 75 8.48 5.16 9.66
C GLY A 75 9.06 6.50 10.11
N ASP A 76 9.92 7.06 9.29
CA ASP A 76 10.46 8.41 9.44
C ASP A 76 10.01 9.30 8.28
N ALA A 77 10.01 10.61 8.49
CA ALA A 77 9.55 11.59 7.51
C ALA A 77 10.34 11.53 6.19
N ASN A 78 11.65 11.28 6.26
CA ASN A 78 12.49 11.21 5.06
C ASN A 78 12.14 10.01 4.20
N THR A 79 11.92 8.84 4.82
CA THR A 79 11.48 7.64 4.10
C THR A 79 10.14 7.88 3.40
N ILE A 80 9.17 8.47 4.08
CA ILE A 80 7.86 8.80 3.50
C ILE A 80 8.02 9.81 2.35
N GLN A 81 8.82 10.86 2.53
CA GLN A 81 9.09 11.83 1.47
C GLN A 81 9.70 11.17 0.24
N ASN A 82 10.75 10.37 0.40
CA ASN A 82 11.42 9.68 -0.70
C ASN A 82 10.47 8.75 -1.47
N ILE A 83 9.57 8.05 -0.76
CA ILE A 83 8.54 7.22 -1.39
C ILE A 83 7.59 8.08 -2.24
N PHE A 84 7.10 9.20 -1.71
CA PHE A 84 6.20 10.07 -2.45
C PHE A 84 6.86 10.71 -3.67
N GLU A 85 8.12 11.08 -3.61
CA GLU A 85 8.87 11.61 -4.75
C GLU A 85 8.90 10.61 -5.93
N VAL A 86 9.04 9.32 -5.63
CA VAL A 86 8.98 8.28 -6.67
C VAL A 86 7.54 8.02 -7.13
N LEU A 87 6.57 8.00 -6.23
CA LEU A 87 5.15 7.82 -6.60
C LEU A 87 4.65 8.96 -7.49
N GLN A 88 5.10 10.20 -7.27
CA GLN A 88 4.79 11.35 -8.14
C GLN A 88 5.30 11.19 -9.58
N LEU A 89 6.31 10.35 -9.80
CA LEU A 89 6.78 10.01 -11.15
C LEU A 89 6.01 8.82 -11.75
N LEU A 90 5.66 7.83 -10.93
CA LEU A 90 5.06 6.59 -11.40
C LEU A 90 3.54 6.70 -11.61
N GLU A 91 2.82 7.38 -10.72
CA GLU A 91 1.36 7.39 -10.80
C GLU A 91 0.82 8.12 -12.03
N PRO A 92 1.34 9.31 -12.43
CA PRO A 92 0.94 9.92 -13.70
C PRO A 92 1.23 9.04 -14.92
N TYR A 93 2.36 8.35 -14.94
CA TYR A 93 2.74 7.42 -16.01
C TYR A 93 1.71 6.29 -16.18
N PHE A 94 1.19 5.74 -15.08
CA PHE A 94 0.18 4.69 -15.13
C PHE A 94 -1.20 5.21 -15.53
N VAL A 95 -1.64 6.32 -14.95
CA VAL A 95 -3.00 6.84 -15.20
C VAL A 95 -3.14 7.40 -16.61
N SER A 96 -2.07 8.01 -17.16
CA SER A 96 -2.07 8.50 -18.55
C SER A 96 -2.27 7.35 -19.53
N TRP A 97 -1.47 6.29 -19.38
CA TRP A 97 -1.64 5.08 -20.18
C TRP A 97 -3.01 4.44 -19.99
N PHE A 98 -3.49 4.36 -18.74
CA PHE A 98 -4.78 3.75 -18.45
C PHE A 98 -5.93 4.56 -19.12
N ALA A 99 -5.88 5.89 -19.06
CA ALA A 99 -6.87 6.74 -19.71
C ALA A 99 -6.95 6.49 -21.22
N ASP A 100 -5.79 6.30 -21.89
CA ASP A 100 -5.75 6.04 -23.32
C ASP A 100 -6.27 4.66 -23.72
N TYR A 101 -6.11 3.64 -22.87
CA TYR A 101 -6.35 2.23 -23.21
C TYR A 101 -7.42 1.53 -22.37
N ALA A 102 -8.05 2.21 -21.40
CA ALA A 102 -9.07 1.60 -20.55
C ALA A 102 -10.26 1.11 -21.37
N GLN A 103 -10.67 -0.13 -21.09
CA GLN A 103 -11.90 -0.70 -21.64
C GLN A 103 -13.04 -0.51 -20.63
N PRO A 104 -14.31 -0.51 -21.06
CA PRO A 104 -15.46 -0.31 -20.17
C PRO A 104 -15.43 -1.22 -18.92
N GLU A 105 -15.07 -2.49 -19.09
CA GLU A 105 -15.03 -3.47 -17.98
C GLU A 105 -13.95 -3.12 -16.96
N MET A 106 -12.86 -2.46 -17.38
CA MET A 106 -11.82 -2.01 -16.45
C MET A 106 -12.30 -0.81 -15.62
N ILE A 107 -13.08 0.07 -16.22
CA ILE A 107 -13.67 1.23 -15.54
C ILE A 107 -14.76 0.75 -14.57
N GLU A 108 -15.62 -0.19 -14.99
CA GLU A 108 -16.65 -0.79 -14.12
C GLU A 108 -16.04 -1.44 -12.88
N GLU A 109 -14.91 -2.15 -13.01
CA GLU A 109 -14.19 -2.70 -11.86
C GLU A 109 -13.73 -1.59 -10.89
N MET A 110 -13.20 -0.49 -11.40
CA MET A 110 -12.75 0.63 -10.57
C MET A 110 -13.93 1.34 -9.88
N GLU A 111 -15.06 1.48 -10.57
CA GLU A 111 -16.30 2.02 -10.01
C GLU A 111 -16.81 1.14 -8.86
N GLU A 112 -16.74 -0.17 -9.02
CA GLU A 112 -17.11 -1.12 -7.98
C GLU A 112 -16.19 -1.01 -6.74
N ILE A 113 -14.87 -0.84 -6.95
CA ILE A 113 -13.93 -0.62 -5.85
C ILE A 113 -14.22 0.72 -5.17
N GLN A 114 -14.46 1.79 -5.94
CA GLN A 114 -14.79 3.10 -5.41
C GLN A 114 -16.07 3.08 -4.56
N ARG A 115 -17.10 2.39 -5.01
CA ARG A 115 -18.33 2.21 -4.24
C ARG A 115 -18.07 1.51 -2.90
N LYS A 116 -17.23 0.47 -2.89
CA LYS A 116 -16.82 -0.18 -1.64
C LYS A 116 -16.06 0.76 -0.70
N ILE A 117 -15.21 1.66 -1.25
CA ILE A 117 -14.52 2.68 -0.45
C ILE A 117 -15.54 3.61 0.22
N GLU A 118 -16.56 4.05 -0.51
CA GLU A 118 -17.60 4.96 0.00
C GLU A 118 -18.48 4.31 1.08
N GLU A 119 -18.63 2.98 1.05
CA GLU A 119 -19.36 2.20 2.04
C GLU A 119 -18.53 1.91 3.32
N VAL A 120 -17.22 2.21 3.33
CA VAL A 120 -16.38 1.96 4.50
C VAL A 120 -16.82 2.82 5.68
N PRO A 121 -17.13 2.21 6.84
CA PRO A 121 -17.53 2.98 8.03
C PRO A 121 -16.44 3.98 8.44
N SER A 122 -16.87 5.18 8.83
CA SER A 122 -15.97 6.22 9.31
C SER A 122 -15.06 5.70 10.44
N GLY A 123 -13.74 5.84 10.25
CA GLY A 123 -12.72 5.39 11.20
C GLY A 123 -12.16 3.99 10.93
N ASN A 124 -12.74 3.20 10.03
CA ASN A 124 -12.13 1.92 9.60
C ASN A 124 -11.02 2.16 8.57
N LEU A 125 -9.89 2.71 9.05
CA LEU A 125 -8.74 3.07 8.21
C LEU A 125 -8.05 1.84 7.57
N ILE A 126 -8.18 0.68 8.18
CA ILE A 126 -7.57 -0.56 7.66
C ILE A 126 -8.25 -0.93 6.34
N GLU A 127 -9.58 -1.03 6.36
CA GLU A 127 -10.35 -1.38 5.16
C GLU A 127 -10.27 -0.27 4.10
N PHE A 128 -10.32 1.00 4.53
CA PHE A 128 -10.11 2.12 3.61
C PHE A 128 -8.79 2.00 2.85
N ARG A 129 -7.66 1.84 3.54
CA ARG A 129 -6.32 1.75 2.92
C ARG A 129 -6.17 0.54 2.01
N LYS A 130 -6.82 -0.57 2.36
CA LYS A 130 -6.84 -1.77 1.53
C LYS A 130 -7.56 -1.49 0.20
N LEU A 131 -8.76 -0.93 0.25
CA LEU A 131 -9.54 -0.63 -0.94
C LEU A 131 -8.93 0.51 -1.78
N ASP A 132 -8.35 1.53 -1.15
CA ASP A 132 -7.57 2.59 -1.81
C ASP A 132 -6.37 2.01 -2.56
N PHE A 133 -5.65 1.06 -1.94
CA PHE A 133 -4.59 0.33 -2.62
C PHE A 133 -5.13 -0.48 -3.82
N GLU A 134 -6.26 -1.17 -3.66
CA GLU A 134 -6.89 -1.95 -4.74
C GLU A 134 -7.32 -1.06 -5.91
N PHE A 135 -7.86 0.15 -5.64
CA PHE A 135 -8.24 1.13 -6.65
C PHE A 135 -7.04 1.51 -7.53
N HIS A 136 -5.95 1.95 -6.93
CA HIS A 136 -4.74 2.32 -7.66
C HIS A 136 -4.06 1.12 -8.32
N TRP A 137 -4.06 -0.05 -7.66
CA TRP A 137 -3.50 -1.27 -8.23
C TRP A 137 -4.27 -1.76 -9.46
N ALA A 138 -5.58 -1.54 -9.54
CA ALA A 138 -6.38 -1.87 -10.71
C ALA A 138 -5.90 -1.13 -11.97
N ILE A 139 -5.33 0.06 -11.81
CA ILE A 139 -4.67 0.82 -12.89
C ILE A 139 -3.31 0.21 -13.21
N CYS A 140 -2.43 0.13 -12.20
CA CYS A 140 -1.00 -0.19 -12.40
C CYS A 140 -0.78 -1.62 -12.92
N ARG A 141 -1.54 -2.62 -12.43
CA ARG A 141 -1.36 -4.03 -12.77
C ARG A 141 -1.60 -4.36 -14.25
N ARG A 142 -2.33 -3.50 -14.96
CA ARG A 142 -2.66 -3.66 -16.37
C ARG A 142 -1.64 -3.03 -17.32
N HIS A 143 -0.75 -2.24 -16.77
CA HIS A 143 0.25 -1.55 -17.56
C HIS A 143 1.29 -2.56 -18.12
N TYR A 144 1.76 -2.33 -19.36
CA TYR A 144 2.74 -3.19 -20.02
C TYR A 144 4.09 -3.27 -19.29
N ASN A 145 4.48 -2.23 -18.57
CA ASN A 145 5.73 -2.16 -17.81
C ASN A 145 5.54 -2.77 -16.40
N GLN A 146 5.66 -4.08 -16.30
CA GLN A 146 5.50 -4.80 -15.04
C GLN A 146 6.60 -4.47 -14.02
N VAL A 147 7.81 -4.09 -14.45
CA VAL A 147 8.88 -3.65 -13.55
C VAL A 147 8.46 -2.39 -12.78
N ALA A 148 7.87 -1.43 -13.48
CA ALA A 148 7.34 -0.21 -12.84
C ALA A 148 6.14 -0.54 -11.93
N ALA A 149 5.24 -1.44 -12.34
CA ALA A 149 4.10 -1.86 -11.53
C ALA A 149 4.54 -2.56 -10.23
N ASP A 150 5.52 -3.46 -10.29
CA ASP A 150 6.09 -4.12 -9.12
C ASP A 150 6.78 -3.12 -8.17
N LEU A 151 7.49 -2.13 -8.72
CA LEU A 151 8.09 -1.06 -7.93
C LEU A 151 7.02 -0.24 -7.22
N TRP A 152 5.99 0.18 -7.93
CA TRP A 152 4.86 0.91 -7.35
C TRP A 152 4.22 0.11 -6.21
N LYS A 153 3.92 -1.17 -6.44
CA LYS A 153 3.35 -2.08 -5.43
C LYS A 153 4.19 -2.12 -4.15
N LYS A 154 5.53 -2.24 -4.29
CA LYS A 154 6.47 -2.23 -3.15
C LYS A 154 6.44 -0.90 -2.40
N LEU A 155 6.47 0.22 -3.12
CA LEU A 155 6.44 1.56 -2.54
C LEU A 155 5.13 1.84 -1.79
N ARG A 156 3.98 1.47 -2.35
CA ARG A 156 2.66 1.62 -1.69
C ARG A 156 2.55 0.76 -0.44
N LYS A 157 3.06 -0.47 -0.46
CA LYS A 157 3.15 -1.31 0.74
C LYS A 157 4.05 -0.67 1.80
N ALA A 158 5.23 -0.17 1.42
CA ALA A 158 6.13 0.54 2.32
C ALA A 158 5.46 1.79 2.92
N LEU A 159 4.75 2.57 2.11
CA LEU A 159 4.01 3.74 2.57
C LEU A 159 2.95 3.36 3.61
N ASN A 160 2.23 2.26 3.42
CA ASN A 160 1.24 1.77 4.39
C ASN A 160 1.90 1.34 5.71
N VAL A 161 3.05 0.67 5.65
CA VAL A 161 3.81 0.27 6.85
C VAL A 161 4.32 1.50 7.61
N HIS A 162 5.02 2.40 6.93
CA HIS A 162 5.58 3.59 7.56
C HIS A 162 4.50 4.57 8.03
N GLY A 163 3.37 4.64 7.33
CA GLY A 163 2.21 5.47 7.64
C GLY A 163 1.16 4.82 8.55
N ALA A 164 1.39 3.62 9.10
CA ALA A 164 0.37 2.85 9.83
C ALA A 164 -0.26 3.63 11.01
N LYS A 165 0.52 4.47 11.70
CA LYS A 165 0.06 5.33 12.81
C LYS A 165 -0.63 6.62 12.37
N LEU A 166 -0.51 7.00 11.11
CA LEU A 166 -1.07 8.24 10.58
C LEU A 166 -2.57 8.06 10.34
N ARG A 167 -3.33 9.13 10.53
CA ARG A 167 -4.78 9.14 10.33
C ARG A 167 -5.14 9.93 9.08
N ILE A 168 -6.30 9.63 8.51
CA ILE A 168 -6.87 10.41 7.42
C ILE A 168 -7.91 11.33 8.04
N SER A 169 -7.75 12.65 7.85
CA SER A 169 -8.74 13.61 8.34
C SER A 169 -10.04 13.48 7.55
N PRO A 170 -11.21 13.81 8.15
CA PRO A 170 -12.49 13.78 7.42
C PRO A 170 -12.47 14.64 6.15
N VAL A 171 -11.80 15.79 6.18
CA VAL A 171 -11.63 16.66 5.01
C VAL A 171 -10.81 15.97 3.94
N ARG A 172 -9.69 15.34 4.30
CA ARG A 172 -8.87 14.61 3.33
C ARG A 172 -9.61 13.41 2.75
N TYR A 173 -10.35 12.68 3.59
CA TYR A 173 -11.18 11.57 3.12
C TYR A 173 -12.14 12.03 2.02
N GLN A 174 -12.88 13.12 2.26
CA GLN A 174 -13.79 13.67 1.27
C GLN A 174 -13.07 14.10 -0.02
N THR A 175 -11.90 14.74 0.10
CA THR A 175 -11.10 15.15 -1.06
C THR A 175 -10.60 13.95 -1.85
N ILE A 176 -10.23 12.84 -1.19
CA ILE A 176 -9.85 11.58 -1.89
C ILE A 176 -11.03 11.07 -2.74
N MET A 177 -12.25 11.06 -2.19
CA MET A 177 -13.43 10.64 -2.95
C MET A 177 -13.64 11.49 -4.21
N GLU A 178 -13.53 12.81 -4.09
CA GLU A 178 -13.64 13.73 -5.22
C GLU A 178 -12.55 13.51 -6.26
N GLU A 179 -11.31 13.28 -5.83
CA GLU A 179 -10.16 13.00 -6.70
C GLU A 179 -10.30 11.65 -7.43
N HIS A 180 -10.82 10.62 -6.76
CA HIS A 180 -11.12 9.33 -7.40
C HIS A 180 -12.25 9.44 -8.44
N GLN A 181 -13.32 10.19 -8.14
CA GLN A 181 -14.38 10.44 -9.11
C GLN A 181 -13.86 11.21 -10.34
N GLU A 182 -12.95 12.17 -10.13
CA GLU A 182 -12.29 12.89 -11.22
C GLU A 182 -11.45 11.96 -12.13
N LEU A 183 -10.73 10.99 -11.52
CA LEU A 183 -10.00 9.96 -12.27
C LEU A 183 -10.96 9.08 -13.09
N LEU A 184 -12.05 8.60 -12.48
CA LEU A 184 -13.03 7.77 -13.16
C LEU A 184 -13.65 8.50 -14.37
N GLU A 185 -13.96 9.79 -14.21
CA GLU A 185 -14.50 10.59 -15.30
C GLU A 185 -13.47 10.82 -16.42
N ALA A 186 -12.21 11.06 -16.07
CA ALA A 186 -11.12 11.17 -17.02
C ALA A 186 -10.93 9.86 -17.82
N PHE A 187 -11.08 8.71 -17.17
CA PHE A 187 -10.98 7.40 -17.83
C PHE A 187 -12.17 7.13 -18.77
N ARG A 188 -13.41 7.48 -18.37
CA ARG A 188 -14.61 7.36 -19.24
C ARG A 188 -14.50 8.21 -20.50
N THR A 189 -13.85 9.36 -20.39
CA THR A 189 -13.69 10.29 -21.50
C THR A 189 -12.37 10.14 -22.26
N HIS A 190 -11.53 9.16 -21.88
CA HIS A 190 -10.18 8.96 -22.42
C HIS A 190 -9.31 10.23 -22.39
N ASP A 191 -9.43 11.02 -21.30
CA ASP A 191 -8.69 12.27 -21.14
C ASP A 191 -7.46 12.05 -20.25
N ALA A 192 -6.34 11.69 -20.87
CA ALA A 192 -5.07 11.44 -20.18
C ALA A 192 -4.55 12.69 -19.45
N VAL A 193 -4.75 13.89 -19.99
CA VAL A 193 -4.30 15.15 -19.36
C VAL A 193 -5.07 15.41 -18.08
N ARG A 194 -6.38 15.21 -18.11
CA ARG A 194 -7.24 15.32 -16.94
C ARG A 194 -6.90 14.27 -15.89
N ALA A 195 -6.65 13.02 -16.30
CA ALA A 195 -6.23 11.93 -15.39
C ALA A 195 -4.90 12.26 -14.71
N GLU A 196 -3.90 12.75 -15.44
CA GLU A 196 -2.62 13.19 -14.87
C GLU A 196 -2.78 14.34 -13.87
N ALA A 197 -3.60 15.33 -14.17
CA ALA A 197 -3.86 16.43 -13.26
C ALA A 197 -4.53 15.96 -11.97
N ALA A 198 -5.51 15.05 -12.06
CA ALA A 198 -6.21 14.48 -10.93
C ALA A 198 -5.27 13.66 -10.02
N ILE A 199 -4.45 12.77 -10.59
CA ILE A 199 -3.54 11.94 -9.80
C ILE A 199 -2.42 12.76 -9.15
N ASN A 200 -1.89 13.76 -9.84
CA ASN A 200 -0.89 14.67 -9.26
C ASN A 200 -1.44 15.40 -8.04
N LYS A 201 -2.67 15.90 -8.11
CA LYS A 201 -3.36 16.52 -6.98
C LYS A 201 -3.57 15.54 -5.84
N HIS A 202 -3.99 14.31 -6.14
CA HIS A 202 -4.22 13.23 -5.18
C HIS A 202 -2.94 12.86 -4.41
N VAL A 203 -1.83 12.61 -5.12
CA VAL A 203 -0.55 12.24 -4.51
C VAL A 203 0.00 13.39 -3.66
N ALA A 204 -0.02 14.63 -4.17
CA ALA A 204 0.43 15.81 -3.44
C ALA A 204 -0.40 16.08 -2.18
N GLY A 205 -1.72 15.90 -2.23
CA GLY A 205 -2.61 16.04 -1.08
C GLY A 205 -2.33 14.98 0.00
N SER A 206 -2.10 13.74 -0.40
CA SER A 206 -1.73 12.64 0.51
C SER A 206 -0.39 12.90 1.18
N PHE A 207 0.63 13.32 0.41
CA PHE A 207 1.94 13.68 0.95
C PHE A 207 1.84 14.83 1.96
N THR A 208 1.12 15.88 1.62
CA THR A 208 0.94 17.06 2.49
C THR A 208 0.33 16.65 3.83
N GLN A 209 -0.73 15.86 3.81
CA GLN A 209 -1.39 15.40 5.03
C GLN A 209 -0.47 14.50 5.87
N MET A 210 0.19 13.51 5.25
CA MET A 210 1.09 12.61 5.97
C MET A 210 2.27 13.37 6.60
N SER A 211 2.89 14.28 5.86
CA SER A 211 4.00 15.12 6.34
C SER A 211 3.60 16.03 7.49
N GLN A 212 2.37 16.59 7.48
CA GLN A 212 1.86 17.39 8.59
C GLN A 212 1.69 16.55 9.86
N GLN A 213 1.16 15.34 9.74
CA GLN A 213 0.99 14.44 10.88
C GLN A 213 2.32 13.92 11.43
N MET A 214 3.29 13.58 10.55
CA MET A 214 4.63 13.17 10.98
C MET A 214 5.28 14.27 11.83
N ARG A 215 5.25 15.52 11.37
CA ARG A 215 5.74 16.67 12.14
C ARG A 215 5.02 16.83 13.48
N ALA A 216 3.71 16.65 13.52
CA ALA A 216 2.92 16.74 14.75
C ALA A 216 3.26 15.63 15.76
N LEU A 217 3.72 14.46 15.27
CA LEU A 217 4.16 13.32 16.10
C LEU A 217 5.66 13.36 16.45
N GLY A 218 6.43 14.35 15.93
CA GLY A 218 7.85 14.44 16.13
C GLY A 218 8.67 13.37 15.40
N LEU A 219 8.16 12.89 14.25
CA LEU A 219 8.74 11.83 13.43
C LEU A 219 9.40 12.40 12.18
#